data_59da6fe852ce4e8097998ddd281a21ea
#
_entry.id   59da6fe852ce4e8097998ddd281a21ea
#
_cell.length_a   1.000
_cell.length_b   1.000
_cell.length_c   1.000
_cell.angle_alpha   90.00
_cell.angle_beta   90.00
_cell.angle_gamma   90.00
#
_symmetry.space_group_name_H-M   'P 1'
#
loop_
_entity.id
_entity.type
_entity.pdbx_description
1 polymer ?
#
loop_
_entity_poly.entity_id
_entity_poly.type
_entity_poly.pdbx_seq_one_letter_code
_entity_poly.pdbx_strand_id
1 'polypeptide(L)'
;LSARGTWCLAGTETAVARCLDKLAFAVALVDAGVPVIPTVLDPSAAGSDRVVVKERHGAGSRGLSLDLAPGAATVAAEALAEPVFQPFVAGPEVSIDAYRARDGRLLGVVVRSRDVVVGGESQVTTTVDPQPYQELTEAALTALGLTGHAVLQAIDGPDGPVLVECNPRLGGASTLSLASGLRSAAWAWLEAVGRDPDELTFVPEPPGLRLVRTAHDEIRRVGA
;
A
#
# COMPACT_ATOMS: atom_id res chain seq x y z
N LEU A 1 18.30 -8.90 -11.51
CA LEU A 1 18.11 -10.26 -10.94
C LEU A 1 17.48 -11.18 -11.99
N SER A 2 16.37 -10.77 -12.62
CA SER A 2 15.68 -11.59 -13.64
C SER A 2 16.59 -11.97 -14.82
N ALA A 3 17.48 -11.07 -15.27
CA ALA A 3 18.45 -11.34 -16.33
C ALA A 3 19.48 -12.43 -15.97
N ARG A 4 19.57 -12.83 -14.70
CA ARG A 4 20.43 -13.91 -14.21
C ARG A 4 19.67 -15.19 -13.88
N GLY A 5 18.39 -15.31 -14.31
CA GLY A 5 17.55 -16.45 -13.98
C GLY A 5 17.10 -16.49 -12.51
N THR A 6 17.33 -15.43 -11.76
CA THR A 6 16.87 -15.34 -10.36
C THR A 6 15.41 -14.91 -10.34
N TRP A 7 14.57 -15.71 -9.72
CA TRP A 7 13.18 -15.35 -9.52
C TRP A 7 13.04 -14.26 -8.44
N CYS A 8 12.18 -13.27 -8.69
CA CYS A 8 11.92 -12.17 -7.77
C CYS A 8 10.41 -12.09 -7.46
N LEU A 9 10.08 -12.00 -6.19
CA LEU A 9 8.70 -11.80 -5.69
C LEU A 9 8.08 -10.45 -6.09
N ALA A 10 8.91 -9.50 -6.49
CA ALA A 10 8.45 -8.19 -6.92
C ALA A 10 8.09 -8.20 -8.41
N GLY A 11 7.21 -7.29 -8.80
CA GLY A 11 6.90 -7.02 -10.20
C GLY A 11 8.10 -6.52 -11.01
N THR A 12 7.86 -6.08 -12.23
CA THR A 12 8.89 -5.49 -13.08
C THR A 12 9.50 -4.24 -12.44
N GLU A 13 10.74 -3.91 -12.81
CA GLU A 13 11.42 -2.68 -12.35
C GLU A 13 10.56 -1.45 -12.58
N THR A 14 9.94 -1.33 -13.77
CA THR A 14 9.06 -0.21 -14.12
C THR A 14 7.82 -0.13 -13.21
N ALA A 15 7.17 -1.26 -12.92
CA ALA A 15 6.00 -1.31 -12.05
C ALA A 15 6.37 -0.93 -10.61
N VAL A 16 7.49 -1.44 -10.12
CA VAL A 16 8.02 -1.12 -8.77
C VAL A 16 8.39 0.36 -8.67
N ALA A 17 9.12 0.91 -9.65
CA ALA A 17 9.50 2.32 -9.67
C ALA A 17 8.27 3.24 -9.66
N ARG A 18 7.23 2.88 -10.43
CA ARG A 18 5.96 3.62 -10.48
C ARG A 18 5.26 3.62 -9.11
N CYS A 19 5.29 2.51 -8.38
CA CYS A 19 4.70 2.45 -7.03
C CYS A 19 5.48 3.27 -5.99
N LEU A 20 6.82 3.37 -6.13
CA LEU A 20 7.68 4.09 -5.19
C LEU A 20 7.67 5.61 -5.40
N ASP A 21 7.25 6.08 -6.55
CA ASP A 21 7.07 7.48 -6.89
C ASP A 21 5.57 7.86 -6.76
N LYS A 22 5.21 8.60 -5.73
CA LYS A 22 3.80 8.96 -5.45
C LYS A 22 3.15 9.78 -6.56
N LEU A 23 3.93 10.57 -7.29
CA LEU A 23 3.41 11.32 -8.45
C LEU A 23 3.13 10.37 -9.62
N ALA A 24 4.10 9.51 -9.97
CA ALA A 24 3.94 8.53 -11.04
C ALA A 24 2.83 7.52 -10.75
N PHE A 25 2.69 7.10 -9.50
CA PHE A 25 1.59 6.26 -9.01
C PHE A 25 0.23 6.91 -9.28
N ALA A 26 0.04 8.15 -8.82
CA ALA A 26 -1.23 8.86 -8.99
C ALA A 26 -1.55 9.12 -10.47
N VAL A 27 -0.58 9.57 -11.27
CA VAL A 27 -0.77 9.79 -12.72
C VAL A 27 -1.21 8.53 -13.42
N ALA A 28 -0.54 7.40 -13.16
CA ALA A 28 -0.88 6.13 -13.81
C ALA A 28 -2.32 5.66 -13.48
N LEU A 29 -2.78 5.89 -12.26
CA LEU A 29 -4.12 5.52 -11.85
C LEU A 29 -5.19 6.50 -12.37
N VAL A 30 -4.91 7.79 -12.38
CA VAL A 30 -5.80 8.80 -12.99
C VAL A 30 -6.00 8.51 -14.47
N ASP A 31 -4.91 8.23 -15.22
CA ASP A 31 -4.97 7.90 -16.64
C ASP A 31 -5.77 6.64 -16.93
N ALA A 32 -5.80 5.71 -15.97
CA ALA A 32 -6.57 4.47 -16.05
C ALA A 32 -8.01 4.61 -15.51
N GLY A 33 -8.41 5.77 -15.02
CA GLY A 33 -9.73 5.99 -14.43
C GLY A 33 -9.95 5.28 -13.08
N VAL A 34 -8.87 4.93 -12.37
CA VAL A 34 -8.92 4.26 -11.07
C VAL A 34 -9.00 5.32 -9.95
N PRO A 35 -9.92 5.20 -8.99
CA PRO A 35 -10.03 6.12 -7.88
C PRO A 35 -8.73 6.23 -7.06
N VAL A 36 -8.10 7.40 -7.12
CA VAL A 36 -6.83 7.71 -6.44
C VAL A 36 -6.82 9.18 -6.03
N ILE A 37 -6.17 9.51 -4.94
CA ILE A 37 -5.97 10.90 -4.55
C ILE A 37 -5.01 11.56 -5.55
N PRO A 38 -5.44 12.60 -6.30
CA PRO A 38 -4.59 13.31 -7.25
C PRO A 38 -3.34 13.85 -6.57
N THR A 39 -2.19 13.73 -7.23
CA THR A 39 -0.91 14.19 -6.70
C THR A 39 -0.33 15.24 -7.64
N VAL A 40 0.04 16.39 -7.10
CA VAL A 40 0.53 17.54 -7.86
C VAL A 40 1.83 18.09 -7.25
N LEU A 41 2.54 18.94 -8.03
CA LEU A 41 3.78 19.58 -7.59
C LEU A 41 3.58 21.00 -7.03
N ASP A 42 2.37 21.54 -7.18
CA ASP A 42 1.99 22.86 -6.69
C ASP A 42 0.74 22.73 -5.81
N PRO A 43 0.76 23.19 -4.55
CA PRO A 43 -0.39 23.07 -3.66
C PRO A 43 -1.64 23.79 -4.19
N SER A 44 -1.50 24.84 -5.01
CA SER A 44 -2.63 25.55 -5.62
C SER A 44 -3.33 24.72 -6.69
N ALA A 45 -2.63 23.75 -7.29
CA ALA A 45 -3.18 22.82 -8.28
C ALA A 45 -3.89 21.62 -7.65
N ALA A 46 -3.87 21.46 -6.32
CA ALA A 46 -4.52 20.33 -5.63
C ALA A 46 -6.05 20.39 -5.70
N GLY A 47 -6.65 21.54 -6.08
CA GLY A 47 -8.10 21.70 -6.22
C GLY A 47 -8.86 21.67 -4.88
N SER A 48 -8.18 21.95 -3.76
CA SER A 48 -8.74 21.92 -2.41
C SER A 48 -8.14 23.04 -1.57
N ASP A 49 -8.91 23.58 -0.64
CA ASP A 49 -8.46 24.52 0.40
C ASP A 49 -7.74 23.83 1.55
N ARG A 50 -7.77 22.49 1.59
CA ARG A 50 -7.09 21.63 2.55
C ARG A 50 -6.23 20.61 1.84
N VAL A 51 -4.93 20.62 2.11
CA VAL A 51 -3.96 19.79 1.40
C VAL A 51 -3.06 19.01 2.36
N VAL A 52 -2.52 17.94 1.83
CA VAL A 52 -1.46 17.12 2.42
C VAL A 52 -0.17 17.42 1.68
N VAL A 53 0.93 17.59 2.39
CA VAL A 53 2.28 17.64 1.80
C VAL A 53 3.12 16.49 2.34
N LYS A 54 3.87 15.86 1.44
CA LYS A 54 4.74 14.71 1.77
C LYS A 54 5.87 14.57 0.76
N GLU A 55 6.90 13.79 1.12
CA GLU A 55 7.95 13.41 0.18
C GLU A 55 7.39 12.56 -0.97
N ARG A 56 7.82 12.86 -2.20
CA ARG A 56 7.52 12.08 -3.42
C ARG A 56 8.03 10.66 -3.29
N HIS A 57 9.30 10.49 -2.88
CA HIS A 57 9.98 9.23 -2.65
C HIS A 57 10.23 9.01 -1.15
N GLY A 58 9.22 8.65 -0.36
CA GLY A 58 9.34 8.54 1.09
C GLY A 58 8.52 7.38 1.65
N ALA A 59 8.88 6.95 2.85
CA ALA A 59 8.20 5.90 3.60
C ALA A 59 8.11 6.24 5.10
N GLY A 60 7.19 5.58 5.83
CA GLY A 60 7.09 5.70 7.29
C GLY A 60 6.60 7.06 7.76
N SER A 61 5.74 7.72 6.99
CA SER A 61 5.14 9.04 7.31
C SER A 61 6.14 10.15 7.65
N ARG A 62 7.41 10.00 7.26
CA ARG A 62 8.42 11.05 7.47
C ARG A 62 8.12 12.24 6.56
N GLY A 63 8.15 13.44 7.14
CA GLY A 63 7.87 14.67 6.39
C GLY A 63 6.41 14.79 5.94
N LEU A 64 5.49 14.02 6.51
CA LEU A 64 4.06 14.10 6.24
C LEU A 64 3.44 15.21 7.09
N SER A 65 2.77 16.16 6.44
CA SER A 65 1.91 17.15 7.08
C SER A 65 0.52 17.08 6.47
N LEU A 66 -0.48 17.01 7.34
CA LEU A 66 -1.87 16.78 6.98
C LEU A 66 -2.70 18.04 7.19
N ASP A 67 -3.76 18.18 6.40
CA ASP A 67 -4.87 19.11 6.63
C ASP A 67 -4.40 20.58 6.74
N LEU A 68 -3.52 21.01 5.84
CA LEU A 68 -2.97 22.37 5.79
C LEU A 68 -3.70 23.24 4.76
N ALA A 69 -3.79 24.54 5.04
CA ALA A 69 -4.08 25.50 3.96
C ALA A 69 -2.92 25.54 2.97
N PRO A 70 -3.15 25.80 1.65
CA PRO A 70 -2.10 25.76 0.62
C PRO A 70 -0.84 26.58 0.94
N GLY A 71 -1.01 27.79 1.52
CA GLY A 71 0.13 28.61 1.94
C GLY A 71 0.97 27.99 3.07
N ALA A 72 0.32 27.32 4.04
CA ALA A 72 1.04 26.59 5.09
C ALA A 72 1.73 25.33 4.54
N ALA A 73 1.11 24.66 3.56
CA ALA A 73 1.71 23.51 2.88
C ALA A 73 2.96 23.90 2.10
N THR A 74 2.99 25.09 1.47
CA THR A 74 4.19 25.62 0.81
C THR A 74 5.35 25.80 1.81
N VAL A 75 5.07 26.34 2.98
CA VAL A 75 6.10 26.49 4.03
C VAL A 75 6.58 25.13 4.54
N ALA A 76 5.65 24.19 4.79
CA ALA A 76 6.02 22.85 5.23
C ALA A 76 6.87 22.09 4.19
N ALA A 77 6.65 22.36 2.90
CA ALA A 77 7.40 21.77 1.80
C ALA A 77 8.88 22.16 1.76
N GLU A 78 9.27 23.31 2.34
CA GLU A 78 10.67 23.76 2.37
C GLU A 78 11.60 22.79 3.10
N ALA A 79 11.05 21.97 4.00
CA ALA A 79 11.80 20.95 4.74
C ALA A 79 11.95 19.61 3.98
N LEU A 80 11.36 19.50 2.79
CA LEU A 80 11.33 18.28 1.98
C LEU A 80 12.23 18.40 0.75
N ALA A 81 12.79 17.27 0.30
CA ALA A 81 13.67 17.26 -0.87
C ALA A 81 12.86 17.31 -2.18
N GLU A 82 11.81 16.52 -2.27
CA GLU A 82 10.91 16.44 -3.43
C GLU A 82 9.45 16.43 -2.95
N PRO A 83 8.89 17.60 -2.54
CA PRO A 83 7.54 17.68 -2.04
C PRO A 83 6.50 17.38 -3.12
N VAL A 84 5.45 16.67 -2.74
CA VAL A 84 4.22 16.52 -3.50
C VAL A 84 3.03 16.88 -2.64
N PHE A 85 1.96 17.33 -3.30
CA PHE A 85 0.75 17.80 -2.66
C PHE A 85 -0.44 16.98 -3.11
N GLN A 86 -1.37 16.74 -2.19
CA GLN A 86 -2.62 16.04 -2.43
C GLN A 86 -3.76 16.79 -1.75
N PRO A 87 -5.00 16.78 -2.26
CA PRO A 87 -6.15 17.22 -1.49
C PRO A 87 -6.25 16.37 -0.20
N PHE A 88 -6.59 17.01 0.91
CA PHE A 88 -6.88 16.29 2.14
C PHE A 88 -8.24 15.59 2.02
N VAL A 89 -8.25 14.29 2.20
CA VAL A 89 -9.47 13.48 2.24
C VAL A 89 -9.66 12.99 3.68
N ALA A 90 -10.79 13.33 4.27
CA ALA A 90 -11.17 12.84 5.60
C ALA A 90 -11.83 11.46 5.48
N GLY A 91 -11.42 10.54 6.33
CA GLY A 91 -11.97 9.18 6.37
C GLY A 91 -11.04 8.20 7.06
N PRO A 92 -11.55 7.02 7.42
CA PRO A 92 -10.70 5.96 7.94
C PRO A 92 -9.75 5.44 6.85
N GLU A 93 -8.51 5.18 7.25
CA GLU A 93 -7.49 4.60 6.38
C GLU A 93 -7.49 3.08 6.53
N VAL A 94 -7.37 2.38 5.41
CA VAL A 94 -7.20 0.93 5.35
C VAL A 94 -5.91 0.55 4.64
N SER A 95 -5.41 -0.64 4.95
CA SER A 95 -4.37 -1.30 4.18
C SER A 95 -4.95 -2.51 3.48
N ILE A 96 -4.62 -2.69 2.21
CA ILE A 96 -5.10 -3.74 1.34
C ILE A 96 -3.89 -4.58 0.93
N ASP A 97 -3.76 -5.77 1.50
CA ASP A 97 -2.76 -6.75 1.08
C ASP A 97 -3.34 -7.61 -0.05
N ALA A 98 -2.66 -7.67 -1.16
CA ALA A 98 -3.12 -8.41 -2.34
C ALA A 98 -1.98 -9.20 -2.98
N TYR A 99 -2.32 -10.30 -3.67
CA TYR A 99 -1.39 -11.02 -4.52
C TYR A 99 -1.97 -11.15 -5.93
N ARG A 100 -1.22 -10.65 -6.92
CA ARG A 100 -1.55 -10.79 -8.34
C ARG A 100 -0.54 -11.69 -9.01
N ALA A 101 -0.99 -12.78 -9.61
CA ALA A 101 -0.16 -13.73 -10.35
C ALA A 101 0.46 -13.08 -11.59
N ARG A 102 1.51 -13.68 -12.14
CA ARG A 102 2.21 -13.20 -13.34
C ARG A 102 1.34 -13.17 -14.59
N ASP A 103 0.34 -14.05 -14.67
CA ASP A 103 -0.65 -14.08 -15.74
C ASP A 103 -1.74 -13.00 -15.59
N GLY A 104 -1.71 -12.24 -14.51
CA GLY A 104 -2.60 -11.12 -14.26
C GLY A 104 -3.81 -11.45 -13.38
N ARG A 105 -4.02 -12.71 -12.97
CA ARG A 105 -5.11 -13.08 -12.06
C ARG A 105 -4.88 -12.53 -10.65
N LEU A 106 -5.90 -11.95 -10.04
CA LEU A 106 -5.91 -11.56 -8.63
C LEU A 106 -6.25 -12.79 -7.79
N LEU A 107 -5.30 -13.32 -7.03
CA LEU A 107 -5.46 -14.59 -6.31
C LEU A 107 -6.04 -14.40 -4.89
N GLY A 108 -5.87 -13.23 -4.30
CA GLY A 108 -6.41 -12.96 -2.97
C GLY A 108 -6.22 -11.52 -2.55
N VAL A 109 -7.18 -11.05 -1.74
CA VAL A 109 -7.22 -9.71 -1.14
C VAL A 109 -7.61 -9.84 0.32
N VAL A 110 -6.85 -9.21 1.20
CA VAL A 110 -7.20 -9.05 2.62
C VAL A 110 -7.11 -7.58 2.95
N VAL A 111 -8.19 -7.03 3.48
CA VAL A 111 -8.29 -5.63 3.89
C VAL A 111 -8.28 -5.53 5.40
N ARG A 112 -7.59 -4.55 5.91
CA ARG A 112 -7.46 -4.32 7.35
C ARG A 112 -7.49 -2.84 7.68
N SER A 113 -8.22 -2.49 8.73
CA SER A 113 -8.24 -1.16 9.33
C SER A 113 -6.85 -0.79 9.87
N ARG A 114 -6.61 0.50 10.05
CA ARG A 114 -5.40 1.04 10.68
C ARG A 114 -5.78 1.68 12.03
N ASP A 115 -6.07 0.82 13.03
CA ASP A 115 -6.66 1.23 14.29
C ASP A 115 -5.72 2.08 15.16
N VAL A 116 -4.43 1.71 15.19
CA VAL A 116 -3.37 2.47 15.86
C VAL A 116 -2.14 2.47 14.96
N VAL A 117 -1.65 3.65 14.61
CA VAL A 117 -0.48 3.83 13.73
C VAL A 117 0.61 4.60 14.47
N VAL A 118 1.84 4.10 14.44
CA VAL A 118 3.01 4.77 14.99
C VAL A 118 4.14 4.74 13.95
N GLY A 119 4.68 5.89 13.61
CA GLY A 119 5.75 6.00 12.60
C GLY A 119 5.37 5.44 11.22
N GLY A 120 4.08 5.56 10.83
CA GLY A 120 3.55 5.01 9.58
C GLY A 120 3.27 3.51 9.59
N GLU A 121 3.56 2.80 10.68
CA GLU A 121 3.29 1.38 10.83
C GLU A 121 2.06 1.10 11.71
N SER A 122 1.18 0.18 11.27
CA SER A 122 0.05 -0.26 12.07
C SER A 122 0.53 -1.09 13.26
N GLN A 123 0.25 -0.60 14.47
CA GLN A 123 0.51 -1.29 15.73
C GLN A 123 -0.71 -2.12 16.16
N VAL A 124 -1.91 -1.62 15.86
CA VAL A 124 -3.16 -2.36 16.00
C VAL A 124 -3.89 -2.28 14.66
N THR A 125 -4.35 -3.42 14.18
CA THR A 125 -5.03 -3.54 12.88
C THR A 125 -5.98 -4.73 12.93
N THR A 126 -7.13 -4.62 12.27
CA THR A 126 -8.19 -5.63 12.28
C THR A 126 -8.63 -5.90 10.85
N THR A 127 -8.84 -7.17 10.48
CA THR A 127 -9.38 -7.50 9.16
C THR A 127 -10.83 -7.04 9.03
N VAL A 128 -11.15 -6.46 7.87
CA VAL A 128 -12.49 -5.98 7.52
C VAL A 128 -12.98 -6.64 6.24
N ASP A 129 -14.23 -6.42 5.87
CA ASP A 129 -14.81 -6.95 4.64
C ASP A 129 -14.02 -6.45 3.41
N PRO A 130 -13.44 -7.33 2.59
CA PRO A 130 -12.69 -6.94 1.40
C PRO A 130 -13.57 -6.53 0.21
N GLN A 131 -14.86 -6.85 0.22
CA GLN A 131 -15.75 -6.69 -0.93
C GLN A 131 -15.74 -5.28 -1.54
N PRO A 132 -15.78 -4.18 -0.75
CA PRO A 132 -15.77 -2.82 -1.31
C PRO A 132 -14.46 -2.43 -2.02
N TYR A 133 -13.38 -3.19 -1.81
CA TYR A 133 -12.03 -2.86 -2.29
C TYR A 133 -11.51 -3.78 -3.39
N GLN A 134 -12.23 -4.88 -3.70
CA GLN A 134 -11.73 -5.89 -4.66
C GLN A 134 -11.54 -5.33 -6.06
N GLU A 135 -12.56 -4.70 -6.63
CA GLU A 135 -12.50 -4.10 -7.96
C GLU A 135 -11.46 -2.97 -8.04
N LEU A 136 -11.39 -2.12 -7.02
CA LEU A 136 -10.39 -1.06 -6.90
C LEU A 136 -8.97 -1.63 -6.91
N THR A 137 -8.76 -2.71 -6.15
CA THR A 137 -7.45 -3.37 -6.05
C THR A 137 -7.03 -3.98 -7.38
N GLU A 138 -7.93 -4.71 -8.04
CA GLU A 138 -7.65 -5.36 -9.33
C GLU A 138 -7.35 -4.32 -10.42
N ALA A 139 -8.17 -3.27 -10.51
CA ALA A 139 -7.96 -2.17 -11.45
C ALA A 139 -6.63 -1.47 -11.21
N ALA A 140 -6.29 -1.18 -9.95
CA ALA A 140 -5.03 -0.53 -9.60
C ALA A 140 -3.81 -1.38 -9.95
N LEU A 141 -3.78 -2.66 -9.55
CA LEU A 141 -2.65 -3.54 -9.85
C LEU A 141 -2.50 -3.78 -11.36
N THR A 142 -3.61 -3.75 -12.10
CA THR A 142 -3.61 -3.82 -13.57
C THR A 142 -3.00 -2.58 -14.20
N ALA A 143 -3.45 -1.39 -13.81
CA ALA A 143 -2.94 -0.10 -14.31
C ALA A 143 -1.45 0.10 -14.00
N LEU A 144 -1.01 -0.35 -12.82
CA LEU A 144 0.40 -0.29 -12.43
C LEU A 144 1.27 -1.34 -13.13
N GLY A 145 0.66 -2.38 -13.73
CA GLY A 145 1.37 -3.52 -14.28
C GLY A 145 2.09 -4.34 -13.19
N LEU A 146 1.59 -4.31 -11.96
CA LEU A 146 2.23 -4.92 -10.81
C LEU A 146 1.76 -6.37 -10.64
N THR A 147 2.71 -7.28 -10.43
CA THR A 147 2.49 -8.69 -10.08
C THR A 147 3.22 -9.01 -8.77
N GLY A 148 2.86 -10.11 -8.14
CA GLY A 148 3.36 -10.48 -6.84
C GLY A 148 2.56 -9.86 -5.70
N HIS A 149 3.16 -9.76 -4.52
CA HIS A 149 2.53 -9.17 -3.35
C HIS A 149 2.63 -7.64 -3.35
N ALA A 150 1.52 -6.99 -3.06
CA ALA A 150 1.44 -5.55 -2.87
C ALA A 150 0.62 -5.19 -1.63
N VAL A 151 0.95 -4.07 -1.03
CA VAL A 151 0.14 -3.42 0.01
C VAL A 151 -0.27 -2.06 -0.51
N LEU A 152 -1.56 -1.90 -0.85
CA LEU A 152 -2.14 -0.61 -1.16
C LEU A 152 -2.68 0.02 0.13
N GLN A 153 -2.72 1.35 0.15
CA GLN A 153 -3.42 2.10 1.18
C GLN A 153 -4.54 2.90 0.52
N ALA A 154 -5.68 2.92 1.18
CA ALA A 154 -6.84 3.68 0.74
C ALA A 154 -7.46 4.44 1.91
N ILE A 155 -8.16 5.52 1.61
CA ILE A 155 -9.02 6.26 2.54
C ILE A 155 -10.46 6.06 2.10
N ASP A 156 -11.33 5.69 3.03
CA ASP A 156 -12.77 5.64 2.81
C ASP A 156 -13.32 7.06 2.86
N GLY A 157 -13.30 7.71 1.72
CA GLY A 157 -13.84 9.05 1.56
C GLY A 157 -15.36 9.03 1.41
N PRO A 158 -15.99 10.23 1.34
CA PRO A 158 -17.45 10.36 1.24
C PRO A 158 -18.04 9.73 -0.03
N ASP A 159 -17.26 9.66 -1.10
CA ASP A 159 -17.67 9.10 -2.41
C ASP A 159 -17.15 7.67 -2.62
N GLY A 160 -16.63 7.03 -1.60
CA GLY A 160 -16.05 5.69 -1.63
C GLY A 160 -14.53 5.66 -1.43
N PRO A 161 -13.93 4.47 -1.48
CA PRO A 161 -12.50 4.30 -1.23
C PRO A 161 -11.65 4.91 -2.36
N VAL A 162 -10.62 5.69 -1.96
CA VAL A 162 -9.64 6.28 -2.87
C VAL A 162 -8.22 5.87 -2.47
N LEU A 163 -7.39 5.49 -3.42
CA LEU A 163 -6.03 5.03 -3.18
C LEU A 163 -5.09 6.19 -2.84
N VAL A 164 -4.16 5.93 -1.92
CA VAL A 164 -3.17 6.89 -1.41
C VAL A 164 -1.77 6.53 -1.86
N GLU A 165 -1.40 5.25 -1.79
CA GLU A 165 -0.09 4.72 -2.16
C GLU A 165 -0.13 3.21 -2.38
N CYS A 166 0.93 2.67 -3.02
CA CYS A 166 1.16 1.25 -3.18
C CYS A 166 2.60 0.89 -2.79
N ASN A 167 2.73 -0.09 -1.92
CA ASN A 167 4.00 -0.67 -1.55
C ASN A 167 4.15 -2.05 -2.20
N PRO A 168 5.03 -2.25 -3.21
CA PRO A 168 5.16 -3.50 -3.97
C PRO A 168 5.98 -4.54 -3.19
N ARG A 169 5.56 -4.84 -1.97
CA ARG A 169 6.23 -5.74 -1.02
C ARG A 169 5.30 -6.10 0.13
N LEU A 170 5.70 -7.10 0.92
CA LEU A 170 5.08 -7.37 2.22
C LEU A 170 5.26 -6.15 3.15
N GLY A 171 4.18 -5.74 3.80
CA GLY A 171 4.18 -4.71 4.82
C GLY A 171 4.48 -5.25 6.21
N GLY A 172 4.80 -4.37 7.15
CA GLY A 172 5.07 -4.77 8.53
C GLY A 172 3.90 -5.52 9.20
N ALA A 173 2.65 -5.19 8.87
CA ALA A 173 1.47 -5.85 9.40
C ALA A 173 0.84 -6.88 8.43
N SER A 174 1.48 -7.20 7.29
CA SER A 174 1.01 -8.25 6.37
C SER A 174 0.99 -9.64 7.02
N THR A 175 1.66 -9.82 8.16
CA THR A 175 1.54 -11.04 8.98
C THR A 175 0.09 -11.35 9.36
N LEU A 176 -0.76 -10.33 9.58
CA LEU A 176 -2.17 -10.52 9.82
C LEU A 176 -2.88 -11.05 8.56
N SER A 177 -2.57 -10.48 7.40
CA SER A 177 -3.15 -10.92 6.13
C SER A 177 -2.73 -12.35 5.77
N LEU A 178 -1.48 -12.73 6.07
CA LEU A 178 -1.03 -14.12 5.93
C LEU A 178 -1.78 -15.05 6.90
N ALA A 179 -1.99 -14.64 8.15
CA ALA A 179 -2.78 -15.39 9.13
C ALA A 179 -4.25 -15.51 8.72
N SER A 180 -4.77 -14.54 7.95
CA SER A 180 -6.13 -14.56 7.38
C SER A 180 -6.25 -15.40 6.10
N GLY A 181 -5.22 -16.17 5.74
CA GLY A 181 -5.24 -17.09 4.62
C GLY A 181 -4.58 -16.58 3.33
N LEU A 182 -4.07 -15.35 3.28
CA LEU A 182 -3.36 -14.84 2.10
C LEU A 182 -2.05 -15.61 1.89
N ARG A 183 -1.94 -16.37 0.81
CA ARG A 183 -0.86 -17.34 0.61
C ARG A 183 0.29 -16.81 -0.25
N SER A 184 0.59 -15.53 -0.17
CA SER A 184 1.53 -14.83 -1.07
C SER A 184 2.87 -15.54 -1.26
N ALA A 185 3.50 -16.02 -0.18
CA ALA A 185 4.78 -16.71 -0.27
C ALA A 185 4.67 -18.07 -0.98
N ALA A 186 3.58 -18.79 -0.74
CA ALA A 186 3.36 -20.10 -1.36
C ALA A 186 3.02 -19.97 -2.85
N TRP A 187 2.16 -19.02 -3.22
CA TRP A 187 1.86 -18.73 -4.62
C TRP A 187 3.11 -18.30 -5.39
N ALA A 188 3.89 -17.41 -4.79
CA ALA A 188 5.14 -16.97 -5.36
C ALA A 188 6.12 -18.11 -5.57
N TRP A 189 6.18 -19.07 -4.63
CA TRP A 189 6.99 -20.27 -4.78
C TRP A 189 6.49 -21.19 -5.91
N LEU A 190 5.16 -21.41 -6.01
CA LEU A 190 4.57 -22.19 -7.10
C LEU A 190 4.93 -21.60 -8.46
N GLU A 191 4.75 -20.29 -8.64
CA GLU A 191 5.14 -19.60 -9.87
C GLU A 191 6.65 -19.70 -10.16
N ALA A 192 7.49 -19.66 -9.11
CA ALA A 192 8.95 -19.77 -9.26
C ALA A 192 9.37 -21.15 -9.78
N VAL A 193 8.64 -22.21 -9.44
CA VAL A 193 8.91 -23.57 -9.89
C VAL A 193 8.09 -23.98 -11.12
N GLY A 194 7.37 -23.03 -11.72
CA GLY A 194 6.58 -23.25 -12.96
C GLY A 194 5.26 -23.99 -12.73
N ARG A 195 4.73 -23.98 -11.51
CA ARG A 195 3.44 -24.56 -11.17
C ARG A 195 2.34 -23.50 -11.12
N ASP A 196 1.08 -23.93 -11.29
CA ASP A 196 -0.07 -23.04 -11.23
C ASP A 196 -0.35 -22.65 -9.76
N PRO A 197 -0.38 -21.35 -9.43
CA PRO A 197 -0.73 -20.90 -8.08
C PRO A 197 -2.16 -21.29 -7.66
N ASP A 198 -3.09 -21.57 -8.59
CA ASP A 198 -4.44 -22.06 -8.28
C ASP A 198 -4.46 -23.45 -7.61
N GLU A 199 -3.33 -24.17 -7.58
CA GLU A 199 -3.19 -25.37 -6.76
C GLU A 199 -3.39 -25.08 -5.25
N LEU A 200 -3.26 -23.81 -4.86
CA LEU A 200 -3.54 -23.33 -3.51
C LEU A 200 -4.65 -22.28 -3.53
N THR A 201 -5.88 -22.72 -3.42
CA THR A 201 -7.05 -21.84 -3.35
C THR A 201 -6.97 -20.88 -2.16
N PHE A 202 -7.34 -19.63 -2.38
CA PHE A 202 -7.53 -18.66 -1.31
C PHE A 202 -8.81 -18.94 -0.55
N VAL A 203 -8.68 -19.21 0.73
CA VAL A 203 -9.80 -19.36 1.67
C VAL A 203 -9.56 -18.35 2.77
N PRO A 204 -10.21 -17.17 2.73
CA PRO A 204 -10.00 -16.15 3.75
C PRO A 204 -10.67 -16.54 5.07
N GLU A 205 -10.02 -16.21 6.19
CA GLU A 205 -10.68 -16.16 7.48
C GLU A 205 -11.77 -15.07 7.48
N PRO A 206 -12.88 -15.26 8.22
CA PRO A 206 -13.87 -14.20 8.38
C PRO A 206 -13.26 -12.90 8.90
N PRO A 207 -13.82 -11.72 8.53
CA PRO A 207 -13.39 -10.44 9.08
C PRO A 207 -13.45 -10.41 10.62
N GLY A 208 -12.57 -9.58 11.23
CA GLY A 208 -12.49 -9.42 12.68
C GLY A 208 -11.24 -10.02 13.32
N LEU A 209 -10.37 -10.68 12.54
CA LEU A 209 -9.06 -11.09 13.05
C LEU A 209 -8.21 -9.86 13.36
N ARG A 210 -7.62 -9.81 14.55
CA ARG A 210 -6.91 -8.62 15.05
C ARG A 210 -5.46 -8.92 15.37
N LEU A 211 -4.56 -8.07 14.90
CA LEU A 211 -3.16 -8.03 15.28
C LEU A 211 -2.95 -6.89 16.27
N VAL A 212 -2.29 -7.18 17.37
CA VAL A 212 -1.77 -6.19 18.32
C VAL A 212 -0.27 -6.43 18.47
N ARG A 213 0.54 -5.43 18.17
CA ARG A 213 1.99 -5.50 18.42
C ARG A 213 2.28 -5.16 19.86
N THR A 214 2.99 -6.05 20.51
CA THR A 214 3.44 -5.86 21.88
C THR A 214 4.96 -5.78 21.92
N ALA A 215 5.49 -4.84 22.71
CA ALA A 215 6.91 -4.83 23.03
C ALA A 215 7.23 -6.03 23.92
N HIS A 216 8.36 -6.65 23.68
CA HIS A 216 8.89 -7.73 24.52
C HIS A 216 10.32 -7.37 24.94
N ASP A 217 10.57 -7.31 26.26
CA ASP A 217 11.88 -7.05 26.80
C ASP A 217 12.66 -8.35 26.92
N GLU A 218 13.82 -8.45 26.29
CA GLU A 218 14.76 -9.56 26.45
C GLU A 218 15.99 -9.09 27.21
N ILE A 219 16.20 -9.63 28.39
CA ILE A 219 17.38 -9.33 29.21
C ILE A 219 18.44 -10.39 28.97
N ARG A 220 19.54 -9.97 28.35
CA ARG A 220 20.69 -10.85 28.09
C ARG A 220 21.92 -10.38 28.84
N ARG A 221 22.71 -11.31 29.38
CA ARG A 221 24.05 -11.00 29.89
C ARG A 221 24.96 -10.83 28.66
N VAL A 222 25.53 -9.64 28.47
CA VAL A 222 26.54 -9.38 27.43
C VAL A 222 27.84 -9.96 27.95
N GLY A 223 28.43 -10.88 27.22
CA GLY A 223 29.46 -11.82 27.62
C GLY A 223 30.65 -11.25 28.38
N ALA A 224 31.23 -12.16 29.14
CA ALA A 224 32.53 -12.01 29.74
C ALA A 224 33.63 -12.23 28.71
#